data_25129c87c04331fd85aa58ea7378def2
#
_entry.id   25129c87c04331fd85aa58ea7378def2
#
_cell.length_a   1.000
_cell.length_b   1.000
_cell.length_c   1.000
_cell.angle_alpha   90.00
_cell.angle_beta   90.00
_cell.angle_gamma   90.00
#
_symmetry.space_group_name_H-M   'P 1'
#
loop_
_entity.id
_entity.type
_entity.pdbx_description
1 polymer ?
#
loop_
_entity_poly.entity_id
_entity_poly.type
_entity_poly.pdbx_seq_one_letter_code
_entity_poly.pdbx_strand_id
1 'polypeptide(L)'
;TIEENCSAYECTTINNIKEQINKLKEASYNFISKEEYLLFIENGIRLKENSILLTTNNLNDTAKNISKELNVPIELFTADDNINFVATNKKSKKNEAKEALNRYEVKSYSTTASILRMAKGEEVYEADPNYNRNNQKIAVLNYHFFYDPTIGESCNEIICLTTQKFEEHLTYFRDNGFKTVTMNEFVRWYDGEIDLPPKSVLITVDDGAMGTGAHNGNHLIRLLEKYDMHATLFLIAGWWDINNYISPNLDIQSHTYDMHLKGTCGKGQLVCYDYEKAKQDIQKSLDIIGNNDSFCYPFYDYSDRAIQVVKDLGFKVAFAGGNIKASRSSNRYTIPRYPIQSNHGVDYIKRIVN
;
A
#
# COMPACT_ATOMS: atom_id res chain seq x y z
N THR A 1 -20.06 18.93 -3.21
CA THR A 1 -20.45 20.32 -3.58
C THR A 1 -19.23 21.24 -3.56
N ILE A 2 -19.29 22.40 -4.26
CA ILE A 2 -18.26 23.45 -4.24
C ILE A 2 -18.87 24.66 -3.54
N GLU A 3 -18.22 25.15 -2.49
CA GLU A 3 -18.74 26.20 -1.60
C GLU A 3 -17.63 27.17 -1.18
N GLU A 4 -17.99 28.41 -0.79
CA GLU A 4 -17.03 29.38 -0.26
C GLU A 4 -16.44 28.91 1.08
N ASN A 5 -17.28 28.41 1.97
CA ASN A 5 -16.93 27.85 3.28
C ASN A 5 -17.40 26.41 3.37
N CYS A 6 -16.45 25.50 3.30
CA CYS A 6 -16.69 24.08 3.29
C CYS A 6 -16.54 23.50 4.70
N SER A 7 -17.66 23.17 5.34
CA SER A 7 -17.69 22.53 6.66
C SER A 7 -18.12 21.04 6.60
N ALA A 8 -18.72 20.62 5.48
CA ALA A 8 -19.15 19.25 5.30
C ALA A 8 -18.04 18.37 4.67
N TYR A 9 -18.08 17.09 4.97
CA TYR A 9 -17.16 16.09 4.45
C TYR A 9 -17.12 16.03 2.90
N GLU A 10 -18.31 16.17 2.27
CA GLU A 10 -18.51 16.00 0.83
C GLU A 10 -18.43 17.32 0.04
N CYS A 11 -17.78 18.34 0.58
CA CYS A 11 -17.58 19.59 -0.12
C CYS A 11 -16.11 19.93 -0.33
N THR A 12 -15.84 20.85 -1.24
CA THR A 12 -14.49 21.45 -1.42
C THR A 12 -14.61 22.96 -1.54
N THR A 13 -13.59 23.72 -1.13
CA THR A 13 -13.59 25.16 -1.27
C THR A 13 -13.30 25.58 -2.70
N ILE A 14 -13.73 26.79 -3.06
CA ILE A 14 -13.47 27.39 -4.39
C ILE A 14 -11.97 27.43 -4.70
N ASN A 15 -11.15 27.87 -3.74
CA ASN A 15 -9.70 27.97 -3.93
C ASN A 15 -9.06 26.59 -4.12
N ASN A 16 -9.47 25.60 -3.32
CA ASN A 16 -8.93 24.25 -3.39
C ASN A 16 -9.23 23.60 -4.76
N ILE A 17 -10.48 23.64 -5.23
CA ILE A 17 -10.84 23.06 -6.53
C ILE A 17 -10.14 23.77 -7.69
N LYS A 18 -9.99 25.11 -7.65
CA LYS A 18 -9.26 25.85 -8.67
C LYS A 18 -7.79 25.45 -8.73
N GLU A 19 -7.13 25.32 -7.57
CA GLU A 19 -5.75 24.85 -7.50
C GLU A 19 -5.62 23.45 -8.08
N GLN A 20 -6.49 22.53 -7.68
CA GLN A 20 -6.50 21.15 -8.15
C GLN A 20 -6.70 21.04 -9.66
N ILE A 21 -7.65 21.78 -10.24
CA ILE A 21 -7.88 21.82 -11.69
C ILE A 21 -6.66 22.38 -12.43
N ASN A 22 -6.04 23.44 -11.93
CA ASN A 22 -4.85 24.01 -12.56
C ASN A 22 -3.68 23.02 -12.53
N LYS A 23 -3.47 22.30 -11.44
CA LYS A 23 -2.43 21.27 -11.34
C LYS A 23 -2.68 20.10 -12.29
N LEU A 24 -3.92 19.70 -12.49
CA LEU A 24 -4.27 18.69 -13.50
C LEU A 24 -3.98 19.19 -14.92
N LYS A 25 -4.25 20.46 -15.23
CA LYS A 25 -3.88 21.08 -16.52
C LYS A 25 -2.37 21.14 -16.73
N GLU A 26 -1.61 21.56 -15.70
CA GLU A 26 -0.14 21.56 -15.71
C GLU A 26 0.42 20.15 -15.98
N ALA A 27 -0.23 19.12 -15.47
CA ALA A 27 0.11 17.72 -15.70
C ALA A 27 -0.45 17.13 -17.02
N SER A 28 -0.94 17.98 -17.93
CA SER A 28 -1.44 17.63 -19.28
C SER A 28 -2.67 16.71 -19.28
N TYR A 29 -3.54 16.83 -18.28
CA TYR A 29 -4.84 16.14 -18.30
C TYR A 29 -5.86 16.92 -19.14
N ASN A 30 -6.68 16.17 -19.89
CA ASN A 30 -7.76 16.69 -20.73
C ASN A 30 -9.10 16.54 -20.02
N PHE A 31 -9.82 17.64 -19.84
CA PHE A 31 -11.16 17.59 -19.25
C PHE A 31 -12.18 17.35 -20.34
N ILE A 32 -13.04 16.34 -20.16
CA ILE A 32 -14.04 15.92 -21.12
C ILE A 32 -15.45 16.28 -20.63
N SER A 33 -16.36 16.52 -21.58
CA SER A 33 -17.78 16.72 -21.30
C SER A 33 -18.51 15.40 -21.02
N LYS A 34 -19.70 15.52 -20.47
CA LYS A 34 -20.65 14.42 -20.31
C LYS A 34 -20.95 13.72 -21.65
N GLU A 35 -21.14 14.49 -22.72
CA GLU A 35 -21.42 13.97 -24.06
C GLU A 35 -20.26 13.12 -24.58
N GLU A 36 -19.01 13.61 -24.46
CA GLU A 36 -17.83 12.86 -24.84
C GLU A 36 -17.70 11.55 -24.04
N TYR A 37 -18.03 11.60 -22.75
CA TYR A 37 -18.00 10.41 -21.91
C TYR A 37 -19.08 9.40 -22.30
N LEU A 38 -20.31 9.85 -22.57
CA LEU A 38 -21.40 8.99 -23.05
C LEU A 38 -21.06 8.32 -24.38
N LEU A 39 -20.51 9.08 -25.33
CA LEU A 39 -20.05 8.53 -26.62
C LEU A 39 -18.95 7.47 -26.43
N PHE A 40 -18.06 7.64 -25.46
CA PHE A 40 -17.04 6.64 -25.15
C PHE A 40 -17.64 5.34 -24.62
N ILE A 41 -18.55 5.39 -23.63
CA ILE A 41 -19.11 4.18 -23.01
C ILE A 41 -20.17 3.49 -23.87
N GLU A 42 -20.93 4.24 -24.67
CA GLU A 42 -22.03 3.72 -25.49
C GLU A 42 -21.57 3.31 -26.89
N ASN A 43 -20.79 4.14 -27.53
CA ASN A 43 -20.40 3.97 -28.92
C ASN A 43 -18.93 3.57 -29.11
N GLY A 44 -18.16 3.48 -28.01
CA GLY A 44 -16.76 3.09 -28.04
C GLY A 44 -15.82 4.13 -28.66
N ILE A 45 -16.26 5.40 -28.80
CA ILE A 45 -15.43 6.47 -29.35
C ILE A 45 -14.23 6.70 -28.44
N ARG A 46 -13.03 6.70 -29.04
CA ARG A 46 -11.78 6.83 -28.28
C ARG A 46 -11.64 8.26 -27.75
N LEU A 47 -11.42 8.35 -26.43
CA LEU A 47 -11.04 9.61 -25.78
C LEU A 47 -9.53 9.90 -25.97
N LYS A 48 -9.14 11.16 -25.81
CA LYS A 48 -7.74 11.56 -25.71
C LYS A 48 -7.08 10.86 -24.51
N GLU A 49 -5.79 10.67 -24.60
CA GLU A 49 -5.01 10.19 -23.45
C GLU A 49 -5.14 11.17 -22.26
N ASN A 50 -5.05 10.67 -21.05
CA ASN A 50 -5.20 11.45 -19.83
C ASN A 50 -6.53 12.25 -19.77
N SER A 51 -7.65 11.64 -20.18
CA SER A 51 -8.97 12.26 -20.08
C SER A 51 -9.55 12.13 -18.67
N ILE A 52 -10.09 13.23 -18.14
CA ILE A 52 -10.76 13.33 -16.85
C ILE A 52 -12.18 13.87 -17.03
N LEU A 53 -13.16 13.20 -16.44
CA LEU A 53 -14.52 13.70 -16.28
C LEU A 53 -14.69 14.25 -14.86
N LEU A 54 -14.96 15.54 -14.71
CA LEU A 54 -15.33 16.13 -13.43
C LEU A 54 -16.85 16.09 -13.25
N THR A 55 -17.30 15.47 -12.17
CA THR A 55 -18.71 15.39 -11.84
C THR A 55 -19.05 16.06 -10.52
N THR A 56 -20.25 16.59 -10.40
CA THR A 56 -20.80 17.11 -9.15
C THR A 56 -22.19 16.54 -8.89
N ASN A 57 -22.57 16.44 -7.61
CA ASN A 57 -23.94 16.07 -7.22
C ASN A 57 -24.88 17.29 -7.23
N ASN A 58 -24.31 18.51 -7.32
CA ASN A 58 -25.08 19.76 -7.36
C ASN A 58 -24.34 20.77 -8.25
N LEU A 59 -24.91 21.08 -9.39
CA LEU A 59 -24.38 22.07 -10.34
C LEU A 59 -24.94 23.47 -9.98
N ASN A 60 -24.52 24.00 -8.84
CA ASN A 60 -24.84 25.34 -8.39
C ASN A 60 -24.13 26.43 -9.19
N ASP A 61 -24.48 27.70 -8.96
CA ASP A 61 -23.89 28.82 -9.71
C ASP A 61 -22.39 28.96 -9.46
N THR A 62 -21.89 28.60 -8.29
CA THR A 62 -20.46 28.54 -7.97
C THR A 62 -19.74 27.54 -8.89
N ALA A 63 -20.25 26.32 -9.03
CA ALA A 63 -19.69 25.31 -9.92
C ALA A 63 -19.69 25.76 -11.39
N LYS A 64 -20.79 26.36 -11.84
CA LYS A 64 -20.90 26.93 -13.21
C LYS A 64 -19.91 28.07 -13.45
N ASN A 65 -19.73 28.96 -12.48
CA ASN A 65 -18.78 30.06 -12.59
C ASN A 65 -17.33 29.55 -12.68
N ILE A 66 -16.96 28.57 -11.86
CA ILE A 66 -15.63 27.94 -11.92
C ILE A 66 -15.41 27.22 -13.25
N SER A 67 -16.41 26.48 -13.71
CA SER A 67 -16.39 25.81 -15.03
C SER A 67 -16.12 26.81 -16.16
N LYS A 68 -16.80 27.93 -16.15
CA LYS A 68 -16.61 29.00 -17.14
C LYS A 68 -15.28 29.70 -17.00
N GLU A 69 -14.88 30.07 -15.80
CA GLU A 69 -13.62 30.78 -15.50
C GLU A 69 -12.40 29.95 -15.91
N LEU A 70 -12.41 28.68 -15.59
CA LEU A 70 -11.30 27.78 -15.88
C LEU A 70 -11.42 27.11 -17.27
N ASN A 71 -12.51 27.32 -18.00
CA ASN A 71 -12.80 26.62 -19.25
C ASN A 71 -12.65 25.09 -19.12
N VAL A 72 -13.35 24.51 -18.15
CA VAL A 72 -13.32 23.08 -17.81
C VAL A 72 -14.75 22.62 -17.55
N PRO A 73 -15.28 21.58 -18.23
CA PRO A 73 -16.60 21.05 -17.94
C PRO A 73 -16.66 20.48 -16.53
N ILE A 74 -17.69 20.88 -15.78
CA ILE A 74 -18.08 20.27 -14.50
C ILE A 74 -19.52 19.77 -14.68
N GLU A 75 -19.71 18.48 -14.64
CA GLU A 75 -20.92 17.82 -15.14
C GLU A 75 -21.84 17.31 -14.02
N LEU A 76 -23.13 17.35 -14.26
CA LEU A 76 -24.15 16.73 -13.42
C LEU A 76 -24.80 15.58 -14.19
N PHE A 77 -24.80 14.38 -13.61
CA PHE A 77 -25.55 13.24 -14.11
C PHE A 77 -26.86 13.13 -13.37
N THR A 78 -27.95 12.90 -14.12
CA THR A 78 -29.30 12.76 -13.62
C THR A 78 -29.82 11.34 -13.85
N ALA A 79 -31.00 11.01 -13.32
CA ALA A 79 -31.62 9.70 -13.54
C ALA A 79 -31.86 9.40 -15.04
N ASP A 80 -32.10 10.44 -15.85
CA ASP A 80 -32.34 10.31 -17.31
C ASP A 80 -31.11 9.84 -18.08
N ASP A 81 -29.92 9.99 -17.51
CA ASP A 81 -28.66 9.53 -18.13
C ASP A 81 -28.47 8.01 -18.04
N ASN A 82 -29.28 7.31 -17.24
CA ASN A 82 -29.17 5.87 -16.97
C ASN A 82 -27.73 5.44 -16.51
N ILE A 83 -27.08 6.32 -15.81
CA ILE A 83 -25.73 6.10 -15.28
C ILE A 83 -25.73 6.47 -13.80
N ASN A 84 -25.27 5.53 -12.97
CA ASN A 84 -25.03 5.74 -11.56
C ASN A 84 -23.56 5.62 -11.24
N PHE A 85 -23.03 6.59 -10.52
CA PHE A 85 -21.68 6.56 -9.99
C PHE A 85 -21.68 6.15 -8.53
N VAL A 86 -20.78 5.22 -8.19
CA VAL A 86 -20.52 4.84 -6.81
C VAL A 86 -19.24 5.55 -6.38
N ALA A 87 -19.32 6.32 -5.29
CA ALA A 87 -18.14 6.95 -4.70
C ALA A 87 -17.19 5.86 -4.16
N THR A 88 -16.01 5.81 -4.71
CA THR A 88 -14.96 4.85 -4.34
C THR A 88 -13.61 5.55 -4.33
N ASN A 89 -12.56 4.79 -4.08
CA ASN A 89 -11.17 5.24 -4.21
C ASN A 89 -10.49 4.71 -5.48
N LYS A 90 -11.30 4.25 -6.47
CA LYS A 90 -10.84 3.63 -7.72
C LYS A 90 -11.42 4.33 -8.93
N LYS A 91 -10.72 4.21 -10.07
CA LYS A 91 -11.24 4.67 -11.36
C LYS A 91 -12.28 3.69 -11.93
N SER A 92 -13.20 4.24 -12.73
CA SER A 92 -14.09 3.43 -13.57
C SER A 92 -13.33 2.66 -14.65
N LYS A 93 -13.86 1.49 -15.01
CA LYS A 93 -13.40 0.67 -16.14
C LYS A 93 -14.45 0.64 -17.23
N LYS A 94 -14.03 0.54 -18.50
CA LYS A 94 -14.92 0.52 -19.67
C LYS A 94 -16.03 -0.55 -19.61
N ASN A 95 -15.76 -1.67 -18.95
CA ASN A 95 -16.67 -2.83 -18.90
C ASN A 95 -17.46 -2.92 -17.58
N GLU A 96 -17.45 -1.88 -16.75
CA GLU A 96 -18.30 -1.85 -15.56
C GLU A 96 -19.77 -1.63 -15.95
N ALA A 97 -20.68 -2.17 -15.12
CA ALA A 97 -22.11 -1.93 -15.28
C ALA A 97 -22.41 -0.44 -15.13
N LYS A 98 -23.24 0.13 -16.03
CA LYS A 98 -23.59 1.56 -16.01
C LYS A 98 -24.26 2.00 -14.70
N GLU A 99 -24.86 1.08 -13.99
CA GLU A 99 -25.55 1.31 -12.72
C GLU A 99 -24.61 1.43 -11.52
N ALA A 100 -23.31 1.12 -11.69
CA ALA A 100 -22.35 1.09 -10.59
C ALA A 100 -20.93 1.46 -11.03
N LEU A 101 -20.79 2.52 -11.82
CA LEU A 101 -19.47 3.02 -12.26
C LEU A 101 -18.72 3.62 -11.10
N ASN A 102 -17.46 3.21 -10.93
CA ASN A 102 -16.60 3.77 -9.90
C ASN A 102 -16.21 5.22 -10.23
N ARG A 103 -16.21 6.08 -9.24
CA ARG A 103 -15.61 7.41 -9.30
C ARG A 103 -14.87 7.74 -8.02
N TYR A 104 -13.82 8.54 -8.13
CA TYR A 104 -13.17 9.11 -6.95
C TYR A 104 -14.04 10.21 -6.34
N GLU A 105 -14.15 10.19 -5.03
CA GLU A 105 -14.78 11.26 -4.28
C GLU A 105 -13.73 12.27 -3.82
N VAL A 106 -13.88 13.52 -4.23
CA VAL A 106 -13.06 14.64 -3.74
C VAL A 106 -13.68 15.17 -2.46
N LYS A 107 -12.94 15.10 -1.37
CA LYS A 107 -13.37 15.46 -0.02
C LYS A 107 -12.86 16.84 0.36
N SER A 108 -13.41 17.43 1.44
CA SER A 108 -12.99 18.75 1.94
C SER A 108 -11.49 18.84 2.25
N TYR A 109 -10.87 17.72 2.58
CA TYR A 109 -9.45 17.61 2.93
C TYR A 109 -8.59 16.95 1.83
N SER A 110 -9.15 16.69 0.64
CA SER A 110 -8.38 16.13 -0.48
C SER A 110 -7.27 17.08 -0.89
N THR A 111 -6.05 16.57 -0.92
CA THR A 111 -4.86 17.35 -1.32
C THR A 111 -4.66 17.33 -2.83
N THR A 112 -3.93 18.30 -3.36
CA THR A 112 -3.52 18.31 -4.77
C THR A 112 -2.74 17.04 -5.16
N ALA A 113 -1.90 16.51 -4.26
CA ALA A 113 -1.18 15.26 -4.48
C ALA A 113 -2.14 14.07 -4.60
N SER A 114 -3.17 13.99 -3.75
CA SER A 114 -4.22 12.96 -3.84
C SER A 114 -4.96 13.04 -5.17
N ILE A 115 -5.33 14.23 -5.61
CA ILE A 115 -6.03 14.44 -6.89
C ILE A 115 -5.18 13.99 -8.09
N LEU A 116 -3.89 14.28 -8.10
CA LEU A 116 -2.98 13.82 -9.16
C LEU A 116 -2.85 12.28 -9.18
N ARG A 117 -2.87 11.64 -8.02
CA ARG A 117 -2.88 10.17 -7.94
C ARG A 117 -4.20 9.57 -8.42
N MET A 118 -5.33 10.15 -8.03
CA MET A 118 -6.66 9.77 -8.55
C MET A 118 -6.70 9.85 -10.07
N ALA A 119 -6.16 10.93 -10.64
CA ALA A 119 -6.09 11.13 -12.09
C ALA A 119 -5.23 10.07 -12.81
N LYS A 120 -4.17 9.57 -12.17
CA LYS A 120 -3.39 8.41 -12.66
C LYS A 120 -4.17 7.09 -12.54
N GLY A 121 -5.27 7.08 -11.84
CA GLY A 121 -6.08 5.90 -11.59
C GLY A 121 -5.54 5.00 -10.48
N GLU A 122 -4.72 5.57 -9.60
CA GLU A 122 -4.23 4.89 -8.40
C GLU A 122 -5.36 4.77 -7.37
N GLU A 123 -5.32 3.73 -6.56
CA GLU A 123 -6.19 3.62 -5.39
C GLU A 123 -5.72 4.60 -4.32
N VAL A 124 -6.61 5.50 -3.87
CA VAL A 124 -6.25 6.60 -2.97
C VAL A 124 -7.07 6.52 -1.68
N TYR A 125 -6.38 6.44 -0.56
CA TYR A 125 -6.96 6.51 0.78
C TYR A 125 -6.47 7.79 1.46
N GLU A 126 -7.35 8.74 1.64
CA GLU A 126 -7.03 10.03 2.26
C GLU A 126 -7.30 9.98 3.75
N ALA A 127 -6.41 10.62 4.52
CA ALA A 127 -6.59 10.75 5.96
C ALA A 127 -7.70 11.77 6.28
N ASP A 128 -8.78 11.32 6.91
CA ASP A 128 -9.82 12.21 7.44
C ASP A 128 -9.30 12.94 8.68
N PRO A 129 -9.22 14.29 8.68
CA PRO A 129 -8.76 15.05 9.85
C PRO A 129 -9.68 14.92 11.08
N ASN A 130 -10.94 14.52 10.87
CA ASN A 130 -11.91 14.27 11.95
C ASN A 130 -11.90 12.82 12.45
N TYR A 131 -11.23 11.91 11.70
CA TYR A 131 -11.11 10.53 12.11
C TYR A 131 -10.16 10.42 13.32
N ASN A 132 -10.56 9.65 14.33
CA ASN A 132 -9.68 9.38 15.46
C ASN A 132 -8.53 8.45 15.02
N ARG A 133 -7.49 9.05 14.43
CA ARG A 133 -6.34 8.40 13.84
C ARG A 133 -5.59 7.45 14.77
N ASN A 134 -5.74 7.67 16.08
CA ASN A 134 -5.06 6.87 17.09
C ASN A 134 -5.69 5.47 17.28
N ASN A 135 -6.88 5.23 16.74
CA ASN A 135 -7.61 3.97 16.96
C ASN A 135 -7.38 2.91 15.88
N GLN A 136 -6.93 3.28 14.68
CA GLN A 136 -6.67 2.27 13.65
C GLN A 136 -5.41 1.47 13.98
N LYS A 137 -5.57 0.14 14.04
CA LYS A 137 -4.48 -0.79 14.28
C LYS A 137 -4.42 -1.79 13.13
N ILE A 138 -3.20 -2.10 12.68
CA ILE A 138 -2.95 -2.99 11.55
C ILE A 138 -2.16 -4.20 12.04
N ALA A 139 -2.63 -5.40 11.73
CA ALA A 139 -1.84 -6.60 11.93
C ALA A 139 -0.72 -6.63 10.88
N VAL A 140 0.54 -6.65 11.35
CA VAL A 140 1.71 -6.86 10.51
C VAL A 140 2.14 -8.31 10.69
N LEU A 141 2.02 -9.10 9.63
CA LEU A 141 2.30 -10.53 9.65
C LEU A 141 3.71 -10.78 9.15
N ASN A 142 4.47 -11.58 9.86
CA ASN A 142 5.84 -11.92 9.48
C ASN A 142 5.96 -13.39 9.12
N TYR A 143 6.10 -13.67 7.83
CA TYR A 143 6.39 -14.98 7.25
C TYR A 143 7.88 -15.11 6.94
N HIS A 144 8.33 -16.34 6.60
CA HIS A 144 9.69 -16.60 6.16
C HIS A 144 9.71 -17.55 4.95
N PHE A 145 9.55 -18.86 5.18
CA PHE A 145 9.76 -19.90 4.18
C PHE A 145 8.46 -20.56 3.74
N PHE A 146 8.39 -20.87 2.46
CA PHE A 146 7.24 -21.54 1.87
C PHE A 146 7.69 -22.81 1.15
N TYR A 147 6.97 -23.91 1.33
CA TYR A 147 7.27 -25.18 0.67
C TYR A 147 5.98 -25.92 0.30
N ASP A 148 6.07 -26.72 -0.78
CA ASP A 148 4.97 -27.52 -1.27
C ASP A 148 5.26 -29.01 -1.08
N PRO A 149 4.68 -29.67 -0.05
CA PRO A 149 4.90 -31.07 0.19
C PRO A 149 4.33 -31.99 -0.93
N THR A 150 3.43 -31.49 -1.77
CA THR A 150 2.83 -32.30 -2.86
C THR A 150 3.81 -32.57 -4.00
N ILE A 151 4.88 -31.75 -4.13
CA ILE A 151 5.95 -31.96 -5.09
C ILE A 151 7.24 -32.47 -4.44
N GLY A 152 7.17 -32.94 -3.20
CA GLY A 152 8.29 -33.54 -2.48
C GLY A 152 9.20 -32.56 -1.74
N GLU A 153 8.84 -31.28 -1.65
CA GLU A 153 9.55 -30.34 -0.81
C GLU A 153 9.27 -30.59 0.69
N SER A 154 10.24 -30.28 1.51
CA SER A 154 10.13 -30.43 2.97
C SER A 154 10.88 -29.34 3.71
N CYS A 155 10.35 -28.96 4.88
CA CYS A 155 11.00 -28.05 5.80
C CYS A 155 10.58 -28.39 7.23
N ASN A 156 11.57 -28.48 8.13
CA ASN A 156 11.34 -28.87 9.54
C ASN A 156 11.48 -27.68 10.51
N GLU A 157 11.70 -26.48 10.02
CA GLU A 157 11.83 -25.30 10.85
C GLU A 157 10.46 -24.73 11.23
N ILE A 158 10.37 -24.14 12.42
CA ILE A 158 9.12 -23.57 12.93
C ILE A 158 8.61 -22.39 12.09
N ILE A 159 9.49 -21.72 11.35
CA ILE A 159 9.19 -20.57 10.48
C ILE A 159 8.74 -20.98 9.08
N CYS A 160 8.71 -22.27 8.77
CA CYS A 160 8.23 -22.80 7.50
C CYS A 160 6.72 -22.93 7.47
N LEU A 161 6.12 -22.49 6.38
CA LEU A 161 4.69 -22.66 6.13
C LEU A 161 4.46 -23.43 4.83
N THR A 162 3.52 -24.36 4.81
CA THR A 162 3.14 -25.00 3.54
C THR A 162 2.44 -23.99 2.63
N THR A 163 2.62 -24.15 1.32
CA THR A 163 1.90 -23.38 0.30
C THR A 163 0.39 -23.44 0.52
N GLN A 164 -0.15 -24.60 0.88
CA GLN A 164 -1.56 -24.77 1.20
C GLN A 164 -2.01 -23.87 2.36
N LYS A 165 -1.29 -23.84 3.47
CA LYS A 165 -1.66 -22.98 4.62
C LYS A 165 -1.57 -21.51 4.26
N PHE A 166 -0.54 -21.10 3.52
CA PHE A 166 -0.45 -19.71 3.06
C PHE A 166 -1.62 -19.34 2.14
N GLU A 167 -1.99 -20.23 1.24
CA GLU A 167 -3.16 -20.05 0.36
C GLU A 167 -4.48 -19.96 1.16
N GLU A 168 -4.64 -20.74 2.23
CA GLU A 168 -5.78 -20.64 3.15
C GLU A 168 -5.84 -19.26 3.83
N HIS A 169 -4.67 -18.68 4.20
CA HIS A 169 -4.60 -17.31 4.75
C HIS A 169 -5.03 -16.26 3.72
N LEU A 170 -4.50 -16.35 2.49
CA LEU A 170 -4.87 -15.43 1.40
C LEU A 170 -6.35 -15.55 1.02
N THR A 171 -6.88 -16.78 0.97
CA THR A 171 -8.30 -17.06 0.76
C THR A 171 -9.15 -16.38 1.82
N TYR A 172 -8.75 -16.50 3.09
CA TYR A 172 -9.46 -15.85 4.18
C TYR A 172 -9.46 -14.31 4.02
N PHE A 173 -8.34 -13.71 3.66
CA PHE A 173 -8.27 -12.26 3.43
C PHE A 173 -9.20 -11.82 2.30
N ARG A 174 -9.16 -12.51 1.16
CA ARG A 174 -10.04 -12.24 0.02
C ARG A 174 -11.52 -12.34 0.40
N ASP A 175 -11.92 -13.47 0.99
CA ASP A 175 -13.33 -13.79 1.25
C ASP A 175 -13.93 -12.90 2.35
N ASN A 176 -13.10 -12.30 3.19
CA ASN A 176 -13.52 -11.38 4.25
C ASN A 176 -13.25 -9.91 3.93
N GLY A 177 -12.83 -9.58 2.70
CA GLY A 177 -12.64 -8.21 2.23
C GLY A 177 -11.45 -7.48 2.90
N PHE A 178 -10.41 -8.21 3.28
CA PHE A 178 -9.16 -7.60 3.73
C PHE A 178 -8.37 -7.06 2.55
N LYS A 179 -7.80 -5.87 2.71
CA LYS A 179 -6.78 -5.33 1.82
C LYS A 179 -5.39 -5.65 2.37
N THR A 180 -4.55 -6.25 1.54
CA THR A 180 -3.11 -6.30 1.78
C THR A 180 -2.50 -4.98 1.31
N VAL A 181 -1.82 -4.25 2.21
CA VAL A 181 -1.29 -2.92 1.91
C VAL A 181 0.18 -3.01 1.50
N THR A 182 0.60 -2.09 0.64
CA THR A 182 2.01 -1.91 0.27
C THR A 182 2.79 -1.26 1.40
N MET A 183 4.12 -1.36 1.38
CA MET A 183 4.97 -0.66 2.35
C MET A 183 4.80 0.85 2.26
N ASN A 184 4.69 1.40 1.06
CA ASN A 184 4.44 2.83 0.87
C ASN A 184 3.11 3.28 1.49
N GLU A 185 2.02 2.52 1.29
CA GLU A 185 0.73 2.81 1.92
C GLU A 185 0.81 2.74 3.45
N PHE A 186 1.54 1.74 3.98
CA PHE A 186 1.74 1.60 5.43
C PHE A 186 2.51 2.78 6.02
N VAL A 187 3.61 3.21 5.40
CA VAL A 187 4.40 4.38 5.84
C VAL A 187 3.55 5.64 5.83
N ARG A 188 2.83 5.90 4.74
CA ARG A 188 1.96 7.07 4.61
C ARG A 188 0.80 7.06 5.63
N TRP A 189 0.23 5.89 5.89
CA TRP A 189 -0.74 5.73 6.98
C TRP A 189 -0.11 6.03 8.34
N TYR A 190 1.07 5.49 8.58
CA TYR A 190 1.80 5.72 9.83
C TYR A 190 2.09 7.21 10.05
N ASP A 191 2.46 7.93 9.00
CA ASP A 191 2.72 9.38 9.01
C ASP A 191 1.43 10.22 9.08
N GLY A 192 0.27 9.59 8.99
CA GLY A 192 -1.03 10.29 9.04
C GLY A 192 -1.40 10.99 7.75
N GLU A 193 -0.73 10.70 6.63
CA GLU A 193 -1.04 11.25 5.32
C GLU A 193 -2.29 10.65 4.70
N ILE A 194 -2.56 9.37 4.99
CA ILE A 194 -3.72 8.63 4.49
C ILE A 194 -4.36 7.80 5.61
N ASP A 195 -5.62 7.44 5.44
CA ASP A 195 -6.28 6.37 6.17
C ASP A 195 -6.33 5.11 5.32
N LEU A 196 -6.17 3.96 5.95
CA LEU A 196 -6.31 2.67 5.26
C LEU A 196 -7.73 2.10 5.45
N PRO A 197 -8.19 1.20 4.56
CA PRO A 197 -9.45 0.49 4.77
C PRO A 197 -9.52 -0.16 6.15
N PRO A 198 -10.68 -0.24 6.78
CA PRO A 198 -10.83 -0.81 8.12
C PRO A 198 -10.25 -2.23 8.26
N LYS A 199 -10.38 -3.03 7.20
CA LYS A 199 -9.81 -4.38 7.11
C LYS A 199 -8.52 -4.36 6.29
N SER A 200 -7.46 -3.80 6.87
CA SER A 200 -6.11 -3.78 6.28
C SER A 200 -5.15 -4.68 7.04
N VAL A 201 -4.28 -5.35 6.30
CA VAL A 201 -3.20 -6.20 6.81
C VAL A 201 -1.92 -5.93 6.02
N LEU A 202 -0.77 -5.87 6.71
CA LEU A 202 0.53 -5.82 6.05
C LEU A 202 1.16 -7.22 6.12
N ILE A 203 1.39 -7.82 4.97
CA ILE A 203 2.13 -9.09 4.86
C ILE A 203 3.60 -8.75 4.70
N THR A 204 4.45 -9.24 5.60
CA THR A 204 5.90 -9.16 5.47
C THR A 204 6.50 -10.54 5.41
N VAL A 205 7.59 -10.69 4.68
CA VAL A 205 8.36 -11.93 4.54
C VAL A 205 9.81 -11.59 4.75
N ASP A 206 10.52 -12.35 5.59
CA ASP A 206 11.94 -12.10 5.86
C ASP A 206 12.84 -13.08 5.08
N ASP A 207 14.13 -12.73 4.98
CA ASP A 207 15.29 -13.48 4.47
C ASP A 207 15.43 -13.58 2.95
N GLY A 208 14.36 -13.89 2.21
CA GLY A 208 14.44 -14.17 0.77
C GLY A 208 14.78 -15.63 0.42
N ALA A 209 14.65 -16.55 1.39
CA ALA A 209 14.99 -17.97 1.19
C ALA A 209 13.82 -18.78 0.62
N MET A 210 13.80 -20.07 0.85
CA MET A 210 12.92 -21.12 0.32
C MET A 210 11.49 -20.65 -0.04
N GLY A 211 11.12 -20.82 -1.30
CA GLY A 211 9.76 -20.55 -1.82
C GLY A 211 9.43 -19.08 -2.04
N THR A 212 10.35 -18.15 -1.80
CA THR A 212 10.08 -16.71 -1.86
C THR A 212 10.37 -16.06 -3.21
N GLY A 213 11.34 -16.57 -3.96
CA GLY A 213 11.78 -16.02 -5.24
C GLY A 213 11.85 -17.04 -6.37
N ALA A 214 12.08 -16.56 -7.59
CA ALA A 214 12.10 -17.38 -8.82
C ALA A 214 13.12 -18.53 -8.77
N HIS A 215 14.25 -18.36 -8.06
CA HIS A 215 15.33 -19.34 -7.97
C HIS A 215 15.06 -20.47 -6.97
N ASN A 216 14.04 -20.35 -6.12
CA ASN A 216 13.81 -21.28 -4.99
C ASN A 216 12.33 -21.69 -4.82
N GLY A 217 11.63 -21.90 -5.93
CA GLY A 217 10.26 -22.44 -5.95
C GLY A 217 9.16 -21.41 -6.27
N ASN A 218 9.41 -20.10 -6.12
CA ASN A 218 8.48 -19.02 -6.48
C ASN A 218 7.07 -19.11 -5.89
N HIS A 219 6.92 -19.77 -4.75
CA HIS A 219 5.60 -20.02 -4.17
C HIS A 219 4.93 -18.74 -3.69
N LEU A 220 5.70 -17.84 -3.05
CA LEU A 220 5.21 -16.56 -2.56
C LEU A 220 4.63 -15.71 -3.70
N ILE A 221 5.46 -15.40 -4.71
CA ILE A 221 5.08 -14.51 -5.82
C ILE A 221 3.87 -15.07 -6.57
N ARG A 222 3.90 -16.37 -6.93
CA ARG A 222 2.80 -17.03 -7.63
C ARG A 222 1.48 -16.96 -6.87
N LEU A 223 1.50 -17.11 -5.55
CA LEU A 223 0.28 -17.04 -4.73
C LEU A 223 -0.18 -15.59 -4.56
N LEU A 224 0.72 -14.63 -4.37
CA LEU A 224 0.35 -13.21 -4.34
C LEU A 224 -0.32 -12.76 -5.65
N GLU A 225 0.25 -13.11 -6.79
CA GLU A 225 -0.31 -12.81 -8.11
C GLU A 225 -1.66 -13.51 -8.33
N LYS A 226 -1.79 -14.78 -7.96
CA LYS A 226 -3.06 -15.52 -8.05
C LYS A 226 -4.21 -14.85 -7.30
N TYR A 227 -3.92 -14.26 -6.16
CA TYR A 227 -4.93 -13.63 -5.29
C TYR A 227 -5.02 -12.11 -5.45
N ASP A 228 -4.20 -11.50 -6.31
CA ASP A 228 -4.03 -10.05 -6.46
C ASP A 228 -3.77 -9.36 -5.11
N MET A 229 -2.86 -9.96 -4.34
CA MET A 229 -2.47 -9.51 -3.01
C MET A 229 -1.03 -9.04 -2.98
N HIS A 230 -0.69 -8.21 -2.00
CA HIS A 230 0.61 -7.58 -1.89
C HIS A 230 1.36 -8.01 -0.63
N ALA A 231 2.67 -8.14 -0.73
CA ALA A 231 3.56 -8.36 0.41
C ALA A 231 4.82 -7.51 0.31
N THR A 232 5.53 -7.37 1.43
CA THR A 232 6.86 -6.77 1.50
C THR A 232 7.88 -7.84 1.87
N LEU A 233 8.90 -8.01 1.05
CA LEU A 233 10.03 -8.89 1.32
C LEU A 233 11.19 -8.09 1.93
N PHE A 234 11.62 -8.44 3.13
CA PHE A 234 12.87 -7.96 3.73
C PHE A 234 14.00 -8.89 3.31
N LEU A 235 14.78 -8.45 2.33
CA LEU A 235 15.80 -9.26 1.64
C LEU A 235 17.16 -9.12 2.30
N ILE A 236 17.84 -10.24 2.54
CA ILE A 236 19.28 -10.27 2.85
C ILE A 236 20.03 -10.06 1.53
N ALA A 237 20.34 -8.81 1.22
CA ALA A 237 20.75 -8.41 -0.13
C ALA A 237 22.15 -8.95 -0.56
N GLY A 238 22.96 -9.40 0.38
CA GLY A 238 24.23 -10.04 0.09
C GLY A 238 24.14 -11.54 -0.20
N TRP A 239 23.01 -12.16 0.14
CA TRP A 239 22.82 -13.60 -0.06
C TRP A 239 22.03 -13.92 -1.32
N TRP A 240 21.19 -13.00 -1.76
CA TRP A 240 20.22 -13.25 -2.83
C TRP A 240 20.23 -12.15 -3.90
N ASP A 241 20.18 -12.56 -5.17
CA ASP A 241 20.02 -11.63 -6.29
C ASP A 241 18.60 -11.07 -6.32
N ILE A 242 18.46 -9.75 -6.21
CA ILE A 242 17.20 -9.02 -6.22
C ILE A 242 16.35 -9.33 -7.46
N ASN A 243 16.97 -9.67 -8.60
CA ASN A 243 16.27 -10.00 -9.84
C ASN A 243 15.37 -11.25 -9.74
N ASN A 244 15.59 -12.09 -8.73
CA ASN A 244 14.74 -13.25 -8.46
C ASN A 244 13.40 -12.91 -7.82
N TYR A 245 13.16 -11.65 -7.45
CA TYR A 245 11.98 -11.23 -6.68
C TYR A 245 11.15 -10.16 -7.38
N ILE A 246 11.30 -9.99 -8.68
CA ILE A 246 10.57 -8.97 -9.45
C ILE A 246 9.12 -9.40 -9.63
N SER A 247 8.20 -8.68 -8.99
CA SER A 247 6.75 -8.82 -9.16
C SER A 247 6.04 -7.51 -8.80
N PRO A 248 4.96 -7.14 -9.48
CA PRO A 248 4.15 -5.98 -9.10
C PRO A 248 3.45 -6.15 -7.75
N ASN A 249 3.40 -7.39 -7.23
CA ASN A 249 2.76 -7.74 -5.97
C ASN A 249 3.75 -7.84 -4.80
N LEU A 250 5.03 -7.49 -5.00
CA LEU A 250 6.06 -7.64 -3.99
C LEU A 250 6.94 -6.38 -3.88
N ASP A 251 6.91 -5.72 -2.73
CA ASP A 251 7.88 -4.68 -2.37
C ASP A 251 9.15 -5.33 -1.81
N ILE A 252 10.33 -4.82 -2.17
CA ILE A 252 11.61 -5.31 -1.62
C ILE A 252 12.20 -4.24 -0.71
N GLN A 253 12.56 -4.64 0.50
CA GLN A 253 13.10 -3.79 1.56
C GLN A 253 14.32 -4.45 2.22
N SER A 254 15.08 -3.70 3.01
CA SER A 254 16.34 -4.18 3.58
C SER A 254 16.18 -5.07 4.82
N HIS A 255 16.86 -6.23 4.79
CA HIS A 255 17.14 -7.09 5.96
C HIS A 255 18.64 -7.23 6.22
N THR A 256 19.41 -6.17 6.06
CA THR A 256 20.87 -6.09 6.02
C THR A 256 21.47 -6.63 4.71
N TYR A 257 22.76 -6.39 4.52
CA TYR A 257 23.51 -7.01 3.43
C TYR A 257 23.95 -8.44 3.81
N ASP A 258 24.66 -8.61 4.93
CA ASP A 258 25.22 -9.92 5.36
C ASP A 258 25.22 -10.09 6.89
N MET A 259 24.48 -9.26 7.64
CA MET A 259 24.47 -9.32 9.11
C MET A 259 23.37 -10.22 9.69
N HIS A 260 22.81 -11.14 8.90
CA HIS A 260 21.84 -12.14 9.39
C HIS A 260 22.54 -13.42 9.93
N LEU A 261 23.53 -13.23 10.77
CA LEU A 261 24.33 -14.29 11.42
C LEU A 261 24.39 -14.06 12.94
N LYS A 262 24.68 -15.11 13.69
CA LYS A 262 24.96 -14.98 15.13
C LYS A 262 26.23 -14.19 15.37
N GLY A 263 26.14 -13.19 16.22
CA GLY A 263 27.28 -12.40 16.66
C GLY A 263 27.97 -12.97 17.89
N THR A 264 29.13 -12.43 18.20
CA THR A 264 29.99 -12.88 19.34
C THR A 264 29.42 -12.45 20.70
N CYS A 265 28.45 -11.53 20.74
CA CYS A 265 27.82 -11.04 21.99
C CYS A 265 26.59 -11.82 22.41
N GLY A 266 26.31 -12.97 21.78
CA GLY A 266 25.12 -13.79 22.07
C GLY A 266 23.82 -13.32 21.41
N LYS A 267 23.89 -12.31 20.55
CA LYS A 267 22.79 -11.75 19.74
C LYS A 267 23.14 -11.78 18.25
N GLY A 268 22.28 -11.24 17.39
CA GLY A 268 22.58 -11.06 15.98
C GLY A 268 23.78 -10.11 15.75
N GLN A 269 24.52 -10.32 14.66
CA GLN A 269 25.73 -9.51 14.33
C GLN A 269 25.46 -8.02 14.30
N LEU A 270 24.30 -7.59 13.78
CA LEU A 270 23.90 -6.17 13.72
C LEU A 270 23.97 -5.48 15.10
N VAL A 271 23.63 -6.20 16.16
CA VAL A 271 23.67 -5.68 17.53
C VAL A 271 25.08 -5.75 18.13
N CYS A 272 25.85 -6.77 17.74
CA CYS A 272 27.18 -7.00 18.29
C CYS A 272 28.25 -6.07 17.71
N TYR A 273 28.11 -5.65 16.47
CA TYR A 273 29.08 -4.81 15.78
C TYR A 273 28.95 -3.32 16.18
N ASP A 274 30.04 -2.57 15.95
CA ASP A 274 30.05 -1.13 16.15
C ASP A 274 29.20 -0.40 15.11
N TYR A 275 29.02 0.89 15.32
CA TYR A 275 28.18 1.73 14.48
C TYR A 275 28.63 1.75 13.02
N GLU A 276 29.93 1.95 12.76
CA GLU A 276 30.45 2.10 11.40
C GLU A 276 30.31 0.81 10.60
N LYS A 277 30.56 -0.34 11.22
CA LYS A 277 30.41 -1.64 10.58
C LYS A 277 28.97 -1.96 10.26
N ALA A 278 28.06 -1.70 11.20
CA ALA A 278 26.61 -1.85 10.98
C ALA A 278 26.12 -0.91 9.88
N LYS A 279 26.57 0.35 9.87
CA LYS A 279 26.19 1.33 8.85
C LYS A 279 26.68 0.94 7.47
N GLN A 280 27.92 0.48 7.33
CA GLN A 280 28.48 0.03 6.06
C GLN A 280 27.70 -1.17 5.47
N ASP A 281 27.30 -2.13 6.30
CA ASP A 281 26.55 -3.28 5.87
C ASP A 281 25.15 -2.87 5.39
N ILE A 282 24.41 -2.12 6.19
CA ILE A 282 23.06 -1.68 5.82
C ILE A 282 23.10 -0.75 4.60
N GLN A 283 24.12 0.11 4.45
CA GLN A 283 24.29 0.95 3.27
C GLN A 283 24.48 0.10 2.00
N LYS A 284 25.27 -0.97 2.04
CA LYS A 284 25.40 -1.90 0.89
C LYS A 284 24.07 -2.53 0.50
N SER A 285 23.26 -2.92 1.49
CA SER A 285 21.91 -3.41 1.22
C SER A 285 21.05 -2.36 0.55
N LEU A 286 21.10 -1.12 1.03
CA LEU A 286 20.36 0.01 0.49
C LEU A 286 20.78 0.34 -0.94
N ASP A 287 22.08 0.28 -1.24
CA ASP A 287 22.63 0.54 -2.59
C ASP A 287 22.11 -0.49 -3.62
N ILE A 288 21.88 -1.73 -3.20
CA ILE A 288 21.31 -2.79 -4.05
C ILE A 288 19.78 -2.63 -4.21
N ILE A 289 19.07 -2.38 -3.12
CA ILE A 289 17.61 -2.35 -3.09
C ILE A 289 17.08 -1.03 -3.66
N GLY A 290 17.77 0.08 -3.43
CA GLY A 290 17.39 1.41 -3.91
C GLY A 290 16.16 2.01 -3.23
N ASN A 291 15.70 1.44 -2.11
CA ASN A 291 14.50 1.85 -1.38
C ASN A 291 14.74 1.83 0.13
N ASN A 292 14.43 2.93 0.81
CA ASN A 292 14.57 3.11 2.26
C ASN A 292 13.24 3.34 2.98
N ASP A 293 12.11 2.87 2.42
CA ASP A 293 10.82 2.99 3.10
C ASP A 293 10.82 2.24 4.42
N SER A 294 11.46 1.07 4.47
CA SER A 294 11.49 0.30 5.71
C SER A 294 12.73 -0.59 5.87
N PHE A 295 13.02 -0.93 7.12
CA PHE A 295 14.07 -1.85 7.53
C PHE A 295 13.51 -2.93 8.45
N CYS A 296 14.10 -4.13 8.43
CA CYS A 296 13.78 -5.18 9.40
C CYS A 296 15.04 -5.66 10.12
N TYR A 297 14.96 -5.73 11.45
CA TYR A 297 16.07 -6.22 12.27
C TYR A 297 16.17 -7.75 12.22
N PRO A 298 17.34 -8.32 11.83
CA PRO A 298 17.59 -9.75 11.91
C PRO A 298 17.33 -10.31 13.32
N PHE A 299 16.67 -11.46 13.40
CA PHE A 299 16.30 -12.14 14.66
C PHE A 299 15.42 -11.29 15.59
N TYR A 300 14.80 -10.21 15.10
CA TYR A 300 14.12 -9.17 15.89
C TYR A 300 15.05 -8.44 16.87
N ASP A 301 16.38 -8.66 16.81
CA ASP A 301 17.37 -8.08 17.69
C ASP A 301 17.69 -6.65 17.27
N TYR A 302 17.53 -5.70 18.16
CA TYR A 302 17.92 -4.30 17.97
C TYR A 302 18.60 -3.72 19.21
N SER A 303 19.26 -2.61 19.01
CA SER A 303 19.88 -1.78 20.07
C SER A 303 19.74 -0.32 19.69
N ASP A 304 19.95 0.59 20.64
CA ASP A 304 19.92 2.04 20.36
C ASP A 304 20.89 2.42 19.24
N ARG A 305 22.04 1.75 19.16
CA ARG A 305 23.02 1.93 18.09
C ARG A 305 22.48 1.47 16.73
N ALA A 306 21.87 0.29 16.66
CA ALA A 306 21.27 -0.20 15.43
C ALA A 306 20.12 0.70 14.97
N ILE A 307 19.29 1.17 15.90
CA ILE A 307 18.24 2.15 15.62
C ILE A 307 18.84 3.46 15.08
N GLN A 308 19.94 3.93 15.66
CA GLN A 308 20.60 5.15 15.19
C GLN A 308 21.13 5.00 13.77
N VAL A 309 21.76 3.86 13.43
CA VAL A 309 22.21 3.56 12.07
C VAL A 309 21.04 3.60 11.06
N VAL A 310 19.92 2.95 11.40
CA VAL A 310 18.71 2.92 10.55
C VAL A 310 18.16 4.33 10.31
N LYS A 311 18.15 5.17 11.34
CA LYS A 311 17.77 6.59 11.23
C LYS A 311 18.71 7.38 10.33
N ASP A 312 20.01 7.25 10.52
CA ASP A 312 21.01 8.03 9.80
C ASP A 312 21.10 7.65 8.31
N LEU A 313 20.67 6.44 7.97
CA LEU A 313 20.48 5.99 6.58
C LEU A 313 19.13 6.37 5.98
N GLY A 314 18.31 7.11 6.72
CA GLY A 314 17.06 7.70 6.22
C GLY A 314 15.90 6.71 6.07
N PHE A 315 15.95 5.54 6.70
CA PHE A 315 14.80 4.64 6.71
C PHE A 315 13.61 5.29 7.41
N LYS A 316 12.43 5.19 6.78
CA LYS A 316 11.22 5.85 7.29
C LYS A 316 10.63 5.12 8.50
N VAL A 317 10.65 3.79 8.48
CA VAL A 317 10.21 2.94 9.60
C VAL A 317 11.10 1.71 9.74
N ALA A 318 11.05 1.03 10.90
CA ALA A 318 11.71 -0.26 11.07
C ALA A 318 10.87 -1.24 11.90
N PHE A 319 11.00 -2.53 11.59
CA PHE A 319 10.19 -3.60 12.15
C PHE A 319 11.00 -4.52 13.07
N ALA A 320 10.35 -4.89 14.18
CA ALA A 320 10.82 -5.88 15.15
C ALA A 320 9.76 -6.98 15.39
N GLY A 321 9.91 -7.79 16.41
CA GLY A 321 8.88 -8.69 16.92
C GLY A 321 7.91 -7.99 17.88
N GLY A 322 6.83 -8.67 18.35
CA GLY A 322 5.97 -8.05 19.36
C GLY A 322 4.62 -8.70 19.62
N ASN A 323 4.03 -9.44 18.71
CA ASN A 323 2.71 -10.10 18.86
C ASN A 323 1.54 -9.17 19.20
N ILE A 324 1.61 -7.91 18.75
CA ILE A 324 0.54 -6.92 18.86
C ILE A 324 0.35 -6.21 17.53
N LYS A 325 -0.85 -5.64 17.30
CA LYS A 325 -1.10 -4.83 16.12
C LYS A 325 -0.29 -3.53 16.16
N ALA A 326 0.25 -3.15 15.01
CA ALA A 326 0.87 -1.85 14.82
C ALA A 326 -0.19 -0.74 14.87
N SER A 327 0.19 0.42 15.40
CA SER A 327 -0.61 1.64 15.43
C SER A 327 0.28 2.85 15.12
N ARG A 328 -0.31 3.99 14.86
CA ARG A 328 0.45 5.25 14.70
C ARG A 328 1.20 5.69 15.97
N SER A 329 0.86 5.13 17.13
CA SER A 329 1.59 5.32 18.40
C SER A 329 2.68 4.29 18.66
N SER A 330 2.83 3.27 17.82
CA SER A 330 3.95 2.32 17.89
C SER A 330 5.27 3.07 17.72
N ASN A 331 6.34 2.58 18.34
CA ASN A 331 7.65 3.18 18.09
C ASN A 331 8.04 2.99 16.62
N ARG A 332 8.35 4.09 15.92
CA ARG A 332 8.66 4.14 14.48
C ARG A 332 9.73 3.14 14.05
N TYR A 333 10.73 2.94 14.90
CA TYR A 333 11.90 2.12 14.60
C TYR A 333 11.91 0.76 15.29
N THR A 334 10.76 0.34 15.86
CA THR A 334 10.56 -1.00 16.42
C THR A 334 9.08 -1.40 16.30
N ILE A 335 8.50 -1.22 15.12
CA ILE A 335 7.11 -1.57 14.85
C ILE A 335 6.90 -3.07 15.07
N PRO A 336 5.90 -3.46 15.86
CA PRO A 336 5.67 -4.86 16.22
C PRO A 336 5.09 -5.67 15.04
N ARG A 337 5.44 -6.96 14.99
CA ARG A 337 4.91 -7.92 14.02
C ARG A 337 4.47 -9.21 14.71
N TYR A 338 3.56 -9.94 14.07
CA TYR A 338 3.15 -11.29 14.45
C TYR A 338 3.99 -12.32 13.69
N PRO A 339 4.92 -13.04 14.33
CA PRO A 339 5.62 -14.15 13.69
C PRO A 339 4.65 -15.27 13.32
N ILE A 340 4.64 -15.65 12.07
CA ILE A 340 3.82 -16.76 11.58
C ILE A 340 4.66 -18.03 11.58
N GLN A 341 4.11 -19.10 12.18
CA GLN A 341 4.79 -20.36 12.39
C GLN A 341 4.08 -21.53 11.69
N SER A 342 4.77 -22.65 11.56
CA SER A 342 4.28 -23.85 10.88
C SER A 342 2.94 -24.39 11.40
N ASN A 343 2.63 -24.17 12.67
CA ASN A 343 1.37 -24.58 13.30
C ASN A 343 0.26 -23.53 13.23
N HIS A 344 0.52 -22.33 12.69
CA HIS A 344 -0.47 -21.28 12.56
C HIS A 344 -1.33 -21.49 11.31
N GLY A 345 -2.55 -21.97 11.51
CA GLY A 345 -3.58 -22.05 10.46
C GLY A 345 -4.47 -20.81 10.42
N VAL A 346 -5.53 -20.87 9.61
CA VAL A 346 -6.46 -19.75 9.39
C VAL A 346 -7.11 -19.23 10.68
N ASP A 347 -7.35 -20.09 11.69
CA ASP A 347 -7.96 -19.65 12.95
C ASP A 347 -7.02 -18.74 13.78
N TYR A 348 -5.71 -18.98 13.68
CA TYR A 348 -4.74 -18.05 14.26
C TYR A 348 -4.81 -16.68 13.56
N ILE A 349 -4.83 -16.69 12.23
CA ILE A 349 -4.95 -15.46 11.42
C ILE A 349 -6.23 -14.70 11.79
N LYS A 350 -7.39 -15.35 11.80
CA LYS A 350 -8.67 -14.73 12.21
C LYS A 350 -8.55 -13.98 13.54
N ARG A 351 -7.91 -14.61 14.52
CA ARG A 351 -7.77 -14.02 15.86
C ARG A 351 -6.90 -12.79 15.91
N ILE A 352 -5.84 -12.71 15.09
CA ILE A 352 -4.88 -11.61 15.14
C ILE A 352 -5.25 -10.44 14.20
N VAL A 353 -6.02 -10.68 13.13
CA VAL A 353 -6.38 -9.61 12.19
C VAL A 353 -7.71 -8.93 12.55
N ASN A 354 -8.66 -9.64 13.16
CA ASN A 354 -9.92 -9.07 13.65
C ASN A 354 -9.70 -8.42 15.03
#